data_98308ee9033640342ad664c3d234fa17
#
_entry.id   98308ee9033640342ad664c3d234fa17
#
_cell.length_a   1.000
_cell.length_b   1.000
_cell.length_c   1.000
_cell.angle_alpha   90.00
_cell.angle_beta   90.00
_cell.angle_gamma   90.00
#
_symmetry.space_group_name_H-M   'P 1'
#
loop_
_entity.id
_entity.type
_entity.pdbx_description
1 polymer ?
#
loop_
_entity_poly.entity_id
_entity_poly.type
_entity_poly.pdbx_seq_one_letter_code
_entity_poly.pdbx_strand_id
1 'polypeptide(L)'
;MMQADSNVIKLLLLLSLLGAIGLESAHAQNQRRKSSAEFLSSSLLDQGDLNKDGLLASEEWESITRQWYTRMDAGESGRLSREEFLVSMPPLLSGRETTSKRSRSMTPSQFLVFFLALDVDRDGALDKAEFETVTDHWFQDWSSEGVPKTLNESCMVTGFQKVFPRTNMSGASVISAQGPIPGLPDSSPSPVLPPLLAIESIQLVDGFEIKLAASEPMIQDPVALSFDENGNSYVVEMRSFMLDIDRTGELAPICRISLLKDTNGDGVIDESSVFLDKLVLPRAVLACNGGILFVEDYQLYFAKDTDQDGRADLRALLDADYGRSNIEHAPNGLMRAMDNWIYNGRSPWRYRFIQGQWVRERTQIRGQWGMTQDSYGRLFYNVNNSQLLGDFTPPNYMGRNQNYRSTAGLNLFVATDQRVYTS
;
A
#
# COMPACT_ATOMS: atom_id res chain seq x y z
N MET A 1 -58.01 -35.78 -19.05
CA MET A 1 -58.07 -34.85 -17.90
C MET A 1 -56.88 -35.20 -17.02
N MET A 2 -55.68 -34.53 -17.32
CA MET A 2 -54.43 -34.81 -16.65
C MET A 2 -54.34 -33.95 -15.40
N GLN A 3 -54.27 -34.60 -14.25
CA GLN A 3 -53.94 -33.98 -13.00
C GLN A 3 -52.46 -33.54 -13.05
N ALA A 4 -52.22 -32.24 -13.06
CA ALA A 4 -50.86 -31.69 -12.97
C ALA A 4 -50.33 -31.92 -11.56
N ASP A 5 -49.15 -32.51 -11.49
CA ASP A 5 -48.49 -32.96 -10.28
C ASP A 5 -48.16 -31.75 -9.37
N SER A 6 -48.76 -31.74 -8.18
CA SER A 6 -48.63 -30.68 -7.15
C SER A 6 -47.15 -30.38 -6.78
N ASN A 7 -46.26 -31.32 -7.06
CA ASN A 7 -44.83 -31.17 -6.76
C ASN A 7 -44.08 -30.31 -7.79
N VAL A 8 -44.55 -30.27 -9.05
CA VAL A 8 -43.96 -29.41 -10.09
C VAL A 8 -44.30 -27.95 -9.86
N ILE A 9 -45.52 -27.65 -9.38
CA ILE A 9 -45.95 -26.29 -9.05
C ILE A 9 -45.19 -25.75 -7.82
N LYS A 10 -44.93 -26.60 -6.82
CA LYS A 10 -44.10 -26.21 -5.64
C LYS A 10 -42.64 -25.97 -6.02
N LEU A 11 -42.09 -26.75 -6.95
CA LEU A 11 -40.70 -26.55 -7.41
C LEU A 11 -40.55 -25.26 -8.24
N LEU A 12 -41.52 -24.90 -9.08
CA LEU A 12 -41.55 -23.68 -9.85
C LEU A 12 -41.72 -22.42 -8.95
N LEU A 13 -42.54 -22.53 -7.90
CA LEU A 13 -42.67 -21.44 -6.90
C LEU A 13 -41.40 -21.27 -6.05
N LEU A 14 -40.70 -22.36 -5.71
CA LEU A 14 -39.41 -22.27 -4.99
C LEU A 14 -38.31 -21.66 -5.88
N LEU A 15 -38.25 -21.98 -7.16
CA LEU A 15 -37.29 -21.40 -8.11
C LEU A 15 -37.59 -19.93 -8.40
N SER A 16 -38.85 -19.50 -8.41
CA SER A 16 -39.19 -18.07 -8.54
C SER A 16 -38.88 -17.27 -7.28
N LEU A 17 -39.03 -17.84 -6.07
CA LEU A 17 -38.61 -17.19 -4.82
C LEU A 17 -37.07 -17.10 -4.70
N LEU A 18 -36.33 -18.12 -5.09
CA LEU A 18 -34.87 -18.10 -5.12
C LEU A 18 -34.32 -17.13 -6.17
N GLY A 19 -35.01 -16.98 -7.31
CA GLY A 19 -34.69 -15.96 -8.31
C GLY A 19 -34.93 -14.52 -7.82
N ALA A 20 -35.99 -14.28 -7.05
CA ALA A 20 -36.30 -12.98 -6.47
C ALA A 20 -35.30 -12.60 -5.35
N ILE A 21 -34.92 -13.54 -4.48
CA ILE A 21 -33.92 -13.34 -3.43
C ILE A 21 -32.51 -13.12 -4.04
N GLY A 22 -32.22 -13.81 -5.17
CA GLY A 22 -30.97 -13.62 -5.91
C GLY A 22 -30.88 -12.26 -6.60
N LEU A 23 -32.00 -11.72 -7.07
CA LEU A 23 -32.09 -10.40 -7.70
C LEU A 23 -32.04 -9.27 -6.66
N GLU A 24 -32.63 -9.42 -5.49
CA GLU A 24 -32.52 -8.42 -4.41
C GLU A 24 -31.12 -8.39 -3.80
N SER A 25 -30.44 -9.52 -3.66
CA SER A 25 -29.05 -9.53 -3.20
C SER A 25 -28.07 -9.00 -4.25
N ALA A 26 -28.33 -9.17 -5.54
CA ALA A 26 -27.55 -8.57 -6.63
C ALA A 26 -27.79 -7.05 -6.73
N HIS A 27 -29.00 -6.55 -6.46
CA HIS A 27 -29.28 -5.12 -6.39
C HIS A 27 -28.66 -4.44 -5.16
N ALA A 28 -28.59 -5.13 -4.02
CA ALA A 28 -27.94 -4.62 -2.81
C ALA A 28 -26.41 -4.59 -2.90
N GLN A 29 -25.79 -5.34 -3.81
CA GLN A 29 -24.33 -5.35 -4.01
C GLN A 29 -23.83 -4.29 -4.99
N ASN A 30 -24.68 -3.61 -5.73
CA ASN A 30 -24.30 -2.64 -6.76
C ASN A 30 -24.56 -1.17 -6.35
N GLN A 31 -24.55 -0.84 -5.05
CA GLN A 31 -24.42 0.54 -4.64
C GLN A 31 -22.95 0.96 -4.90
N ARG A 32 -22.75 1.68 -6.00
CA ARG A 32 -21.50 2.32 -6.39
C ARG A 32 -20.97 3.12 -5.20
N ARG A 33 -19.76 2.79 -4.73
CA ARG A 33 -19.10 3.50 -3.64
C ARG A 33 -18.89 4.95 -4.04
N LYS A 34 -19.39 5.91 -3.25
CA LYS A 34 -19.08 7.32 -3.45
C LYS A 34 -17.57 7.53 -3.37
N SER A 35 -17.02 8.30 -4.29
CA SER A 35 -15.63 8.77 -4.22
C SER A 35 -15.49 9.81 -3.10
N SER A 36 -14.25 10.14 -2.71
CA SER A 36 -14.00 11.21 -1.71
C SER A 36 -14.57 12.55 -2.16
N ALA A 37 -14.48 12.87 -3.46
CA ALA A 37 -15.07 14.06 -4.04
C ALA A 37 -16.61 14.06 -3.95
N GLU A 38 -17.26 12.95 -4.28
CA GLU A 38 -18.72 12.80 -4.13
C GLU A 38 -19.17 12.86 -2.66
N PHE A 39 -18.34 12.35 -1.75
CA PHE A 39 -18.63 12.40 -0.33
C PHE A 39 -18.55 13.82 0.23
N LEU A 40 -17.46 14.55 -0.07
CA LEU A 40 -17.30 15.96 0.32
C LEU A 40 -18.37 16.86 -0.27
N SER A 41 -18.65 16.71 -1.56
CA SER A 41 -19.65 17.52 -2.27
C SER A 41 -21.05 17.35 -1.66
N SER A 42 -21.47 16.11 -1.42
CA SER A 42 -22.76 15.86 -0.77
C SER A 42 -22.78 16.35 0.67
N SER A 43 -21.70 16.24 1.43
CA SER A 43 -21.64 16.74 2.82
C SER A 43 -21.72 18.26 2.89
N LEU A 44 -21.06 18.98 1.96
CA LEU A 44 -21.15 20.44 1.86
C LEU A 44 -22.56 20.89 1.48
N LEU A 45 -23.16 20.24 0.50
CA LEU A 45 -24.53 20.57 0.07
C LEU A 45 -25.54 20.30 1.20
N ASP A 46 -25.46 19.15 1.87
CA ASP A 46 -26.35 18.77 2.96
C ASP A 46 -26.31 19.77 4.15
N GLN A 47 -25.15 20.39 4.38
CA GLN A 47 -24.94 21.31 5.51
C GLN A 47 -25.06 22.78 5.13
N GLY A 48 -24.73 23.15 3.89
CA GLY A 48 -24.62 24.53 3.42
C GLY A 48 -25.84 25.05 2.64
N ASP A 49 -26.59 24.18 1.96
CA ASP A 49 -27.80 24.52 1.22
C ASP A 49 -28.96 24.78 2.19
N LEU A 50 -29.08 26.04 2.63
CA LEU A 50 -30.07 26.46 3.63
C LEU A 50 -31.46 26.63 3.03
N ASN A 51 -31.55 27.03 1.77
CA ASN A 51 -32.80 27.27 1.07
C ASN A 51 -33.36 26.02 0.38
N LYS A 52 -32.55 24.94 0.30
CA LYS A 52 -32.88 23.62 -0.29
C LYS A 52 -33.19 23.68 -1.77
N ASP A 53 -32.48 24.52 -2.52
CA ASP A 53 -32.61 24.61 -3.97
C ASP A 53 -31.62 23.69 -4.71
N GLY A 54 -30.76 22.96 -4.00
CA GLY A 54 -29.77 22.05 -4.55
C GLY A 54 -28.50 22.75 -5.03
N LEU A 55 -28.31 24.01 -4.68
CA LEU A 55 -27.19 24.83 -5.05
C LEU A 55 -26.54 25.46 -3.80
N LEU A 56 -25.28 25.84 -3.89
CA LEU A 56 -24.63 26.71 -2.89
C LEU A 56 -24.35 28.06 -3.54
N ALA A 57 -25.03 29.09 -3.07
CA ALA A 57 -24.69 30.46 -3.40
C ALA A 57 -23.44 30.92 -2.66
N SER A 58 -22.83 32.04 -3.04
CA SER A 58 -21.59 32.56 -2.42
C SER A 58 -21.72 32.68 -0.89
N GLU A 59 -22.84 33.23 -0.44
CA GLU A 59 -23.11 33.45 0.98
C GLU A 59 -23.24 32.14 1.78
N GLU A 60 -23.84 31.12 1.17
CA GLU A 60 -23.98 29.78 1.77
C GLU A 60 -22.65 29.05 1.83
N TRP A 61 -21.84 29.16 0.76
CA TRP A 61 -20.49 28.61 0.71
C TRP A 61 -19.58 29.23 1.76
N GLU A 62 -19.52 30.57 1.83
CA GLU A 62 -18.74 31.29 2.84
C GLU A 62 -19.20 30.93 4.27
N SER A 63 -20.52 30.82 4.47
CA SER A 63 -21.08 30.45 5.79
C SER A 63 -20.63 29.06 6.23
N ILE A 64 -20.75 28.05 5.34
CA ILE A 64 -20.40 26.67 5.73
C ILE A 64 -18.89 26.47 5.89
N THR A 65 -18.06 27.06 5.05
CA THR A 65 -16.61 26.99 5.14
C THR A 65 -16.09 27.67 6.42
N ARG A 66 -16.63 28.84 6.76
CA ARG A 66 -16.32 29.53 8.02
C ARG A 66 -16.75 28.74 9.25
N GLN A 67 -17.93 28.12 9.23
CA GLN A 67 -18.36 27.23 10.29
C GLN A 67 -17.43 26.03 10.47
N TRP A 68 -16.96 25.45 9.39
CA TRP A 68 -16.02 24.34 9.44
C TRP A 68 -14.72 24.75 10.13
N TYR A 69 -14.12 25.88 9.70
CA TYR A 69 -12.90 26.39 10.33
C TYR A 69 -13.09 26.61 11.82
N THR A 70 -14.15 27.33 12.22
CA THR A 70 -14.43 27.63 13.62
C THR A 70 -14.63 26.37 14.48
N ARG A 71 -15.24 25.33 13.92
CA ARG A 71 -15.41 24.06 14.65
C ARG A 71 -14.13 23.25 14.76
N MET A 72 -13.24 23.36 13.79
CA MET A 72 -11.93 22.72 13.84
C MET A 72 -10.99 23.43 14.82
N ASP A 73 -11.01 24.76 14.85
CA ASP A 73 -10.24 25.61 15.78
C ASP A 73 -11.01 25.81 17.10
N ALA A 74 -11.34 24.71 17.76
CA ALA A 74 -12.09 24.76 19.04
C ALA A 74 -11.32 25.43 20.18
N GLY A 75 -9.99 25.53 20.06
CA GLY A 75 -9.11 26.22 20.99
C GLY A 75 -8.97 27.73 20.73
N GLU A 76 -9.62 28.26 19.68
CA GLU A 76 -9.55 29.66 19.25
C GLU A 76 -8.10 30.15 19.06
N SER A 77 -7.22 29.25 18.64
CA SER A 77 -5.79 29.55 18.45
C SER A 77 -5.54 30.43 17.22
N GLY A 78 -6.47 30.46 16.27
CA GLY A 78 -6.35 31.09 14.95
C GLY A 78 -5.47 30.32 13.98
N ARG A 79 -4.91 29.19 14.42
CA ARG A 79 -4.07 28.29 13.61
C ARG A 79 -4.39 26.84 13.93
N LEU A 80 -4.71 26.06 12.91
CA LEU A 80 -4.94 24.61 13.01
C LEU A 80 -3.67 23.87 12.65
N SER A 81 -3.11 23.14 13.58
CA SER A 81 -2.09 22.15 13.25
C SER A 81 -2.67 21.04 12.38
N ARG A 82 -1.81 20.37 11.64
CA ARG A 82 -2.20 19.21 10.83
C ARG A 82 -2.92 18.14 11.66
N GLU A 83 -2.46 17.89 12.87
CA GLU A 83 -3.03 16.93 13.80
C GLU A 83 -4.45 17.31 14.23
N GLU A 84 -4.67 18.57 14.56
CA GLU A 84 -6.00 19.09 14.90
C GLU A 84 -6.97 18.99 13.74
N PHE A 85 -6.53 19.34 12.53
CA PHE A 85 -7.33 19.19 11.31
C PHE A 85 -7.73 17.73 11.07
N LEU A 86 -6.78 16.79 11.13
CA LEU A 86 -7.02 15.36 10.89
C LEU A 86 -7.96 14.74 11.92
N VAL A 87 -8.01 15.27 13.13
CA VAL A 87 -8.93 14.80 14.20
C VAL A 87 -10.30 15.43 14.07
N SER A 88 -10.37 16.74 13.75
CA SER A 88 -11.61 17.52 13.76
C SER A 88 -12.44 17.41 12.49
N MET A 89 -11.80 17.22 11.34
CA MET A 89 -12.47 17.20 10.04
C MET A 89 -13.39 15.98 9.84
N PRO A 90 -13.04 14.73 10.22
CA PRO A 90 -13.92 13.58 10.06
C PRO A 90 -15.29 13.69 10.72
N PRO A 91 -15.41 14.16 11.99
CA PRO A 91 -16.71 14.39 12.62
C PRO A 91 -17.57 15.45 11.91
N LEU A 92 -16.96 16.50 11.37
CA LEU A 92 -17.67 17.57 10.66
C LEU A 92 -18.37 17.07 9.41
N LEU A 93 -17.75 16.16 8.67
CA LEU A 93 -18.30 15.61 7.44
C LEU A 93 -19.41 14.60 7.68
N SER A 94 -19.46 13.97 8.85
CA SER A 94 -20.45 12.92 9.14
C SER A 94 -21.82 13.44 9.54
N GLY A 95 -21.98 14.71 9.89
CA GLY A 95 -23.24 15.42 10.14
C GLY A 95 -24.15 14.87 11.22
N ARG A 96 -23.85 13.70 11.80
CA ARG A 96 -24.56 13.02 12.90
C ARG A 96 -23.60 12.08 13.61
N GLU A 97 -23.72 11.99 14.93
CA GLU A 97 -23.17 10.87 15.71
C GLU A 97 -23.79 9.55 15.20
N THR A 98 -23.19 8.94 14.19
CA THR A 98 -23.68 7.66 13.71
C THR A 98 -23.00 6.54 14.49
N THR A 99 -23.76 5.93 15.39
CA THR A 99 -23.47 4.63 16.03
C THR A 99 -23.43 3.45 15.03
N SER A 100 -23.54 3.71 13.74
CA SER A 100 -23.51 2.71 12.66
C SER A 100 -22.09 2.49 12.13
N LYS A 101 -21.54 1.33 12.40
CA LYS A 101 -20.19 0.83 11.99
C LYS A 101 -19.94 0.72 10.48
N ARG A 102 -20.71 1.38 9.61
CA ARG A 102 -20.61 1.27 8.13
C ARG A 102 -20.64 2.57 7.35
N SER A 103 -20.61 3.74 8.01
CA SER A 103 -20.41 5.00 7.27
C SER A 103 -18.95 5.11 6.88
N ARG A 104 -18.63 5.04 5.59
CA ARG A 104 -17.26 5.15 5.06
C ARG A 104 -16.93 6.62 4.90
N SER A 105 -16.35 7.19 5.92
CA SER A 105 -15.61 8.43 5.90
C SER A 105 -14.36 8.32 5.01
N MET A 106 -13.84 9.45 4.58
CA MET A 106 -12.52 9.53 3.94
C MET A 106 -11.45 8.86 4.82
N THR A 107 -10.42 8.34 4.17
CA THR A 107 -9.26 7.78 4.89
C THR A 107 -8.38 8.90 5.47
N PRO A 108 -7.58 8.65 6.51
CA PRO A 108 -6.62 9.64 7.04
C PRO A 108 -5.70 10.22 5.95
N SER A 109 -5.27 9.39 4.99
CA SER A 109 -4.44 9.84 3.85
C SER A 109 -5.17 10.84 2.95
N GLN A 110 -6.47 10.68 2.77
CA GLN A 110 -7.28 11.61 1.97
C GLN A 110 -7.51 12.94 2.71
N PHE A 111 -7.66 12.91 4.03
CA PHE A 111 -7.71 14.12 4.84
C PHE A 111 -6.36 14.86 4.83
N LEU A 112 -5.25 14.14 4.79
CA LEU A 112 -3.93 14.75 4.64
C LEU A 112 -3.79 15.46 3.30
N VAL A 113 -4.24 14.84 2.19
CA VAL A 113 -4.23 15.50 0.87
C VAL A 113 -5.09 16.77 0.89
N PHE A 114 -6.22 16.75 1.60
CA PHE A 114 -7.09 17.91 1.75
C PHE A 114 -6.40 19.03 2.55
N PHE A 115 -5.77 18.70 3.67
CA PHE A 115 -4.96 19.64 4.44
C PHE A 115 -3.89 20.30 3.57
N LEU A 116 -3.09 19.50 2.85
CA LEU A 116 -2.00 20.01 2.00
C LEU A 116 -2.49 20.87 0.82
N ALA A 117 -3.73 20.71 0.40
CA ALA A 117 -4.33 21.58 -0.62
C ALA A 117 -4.79 22.94 -0.05
N LEU A 118 -4.96 23.02 1.26
CA LEU A 118 -5.32 24.24 2.00
C LEU A 118 -4.11 24.99 2.54
N ASP A 119 -3.07 24.28 2.99
CA ASP A 119 -1.80 24.78 3.51
C ASP A 119 -0.90 25.23 2.33
N VAL A 120 -1.12 26.45 1.87
CA VAL A 120 -0.49 26.99 0.65
C VAL A 120 0.96 27.38 0.89
N ASP A 121 1.26 27.98 2.04
CA ASP A 121 2.60 28.42 2.41
C ASP A 121 3.47 27.27 2.96
N ARG A 122 2.84 26.10 3.21
CA ARG A 122 3.47 24.86 3.65
C ARG A 122 4.19 24.97 4.99
N ASP A 123 3.69 25.79 5.87
CA ASP A 123 4.28 25.96 7.22
C ASP A 123 3.81 24.85 8.20
N GLY A 124 2.92 23.96 7.75
CA GLY A 124 2.41 22.80 8.51
C GLY A 124 1.26 23.14 9.44
N ALA A 125 0.73 24.33 9.36
CA ALA A 125 -0.48 24.76 10.05
C ALA A 125 -1.39 25.50 9.06
N LEU A 126 -2.67 25.57 9.33
CA LEU A 126 -3.65 26.22 8.49
C LEU A 126 -4.24 27.40 9.24
N ASP A 127 -3.92 28.60 8.84
CA ASP A 127 -4.55 29.78 9.42
C ASP A 127 -5.90 30.11 8.75
N LYS A 128 -6.68 30.96 9.42
CA LYS A 128 -8.02 31.30 8.96
C LYS A 128 -8.01 32.01 7.60
N ALA A 129 -7.05 32.91 7.38
CA ALA A 129 -6.99 33.70 6.16
C ALA A 129 -6.59 32.82 4.96
N GLU A 130 -5.71 31.87 5.18
CA GLU A 130 -5.29 30.89 4.20
C GLU A 130 -6.46 29.96 3.82
N PHE A 131 -7.18 29.42 4.82
CA PHE A 131 -8.36 28.59 4.60
C PHE A 131 -9.45 29.33 3.81
N GLU A 132 -9.79 30.56 4.22
CA GLU A 132 -10.81 31.38 3.53
C GLU A 132 -10.34 31.71 2.11
N THR A 133 -9.09 32.12 1.90
CA THR A 133 -8.55 32.44 0.57
C THR A 133 -8.66 31.26 -0.40
N VAL A 134 -8.28 30.07 0.04
CA VAL A 134 -8.32 28.87 -0.82
C VAL A 134 -9.75 28.45 -1.10
N THR A 135 -10.63 28.46 -0.11
CA THR A 135 -12.03 28.07 -0.32
C THR A 135 -12.79 29.07 -1.18
N ASP A 136 -12.51 30.36 -1.08
CA ASP A 136 -13.07 31.39 -1.96
C ASP A 136 -12.59 31.22 -3.40
N HIS A 137 -11.31 30.92 -3.59
CA HIS A 137 -10.76 30.61 -4.90
C HIS A 137 -11.45 29.38 -5.52
N TRP A 138 -11.68 28.32 -4.75
CA TRP A 138 -12.44 27.16 -5.22
C TRP A 138 -13.86 27.50 -5.62
N PHE A 139 -14.55 28.37 -4.88
CA PHE A 139 -15.89 28.82 -5.26
C PHE A 139 -15.86 29.53 -6.62
N GLN A 140 -14.90 30.43 -6.83
CA GLN A 140 -14.79 31.18 -8.09
C GLN A 140 -14.47 30.27 -9.28
N ASP A 141 -13.59 29.29 -9.09
CA ASP A 141 -13.13 28.38 -10.14
C ASP A 141 -14.14 27.31 -10.52
N TRP A 142 -14.91 26.83 -9.53
CA TRP A 142 -15.82 25.70 -9.73
C TRP A 142 -17.25 26.10 -9.99
N SER A 143 -17.62 27.35 -9.70
CA SER A 143 -18.99 27.85 -9.95
C SER A 143 -19.34 27.86 -11.43
N SER A 144 -20.63 27.67 -11.72
CA SER A 144 -21.16 27.73 -13.08
C SER A 144 -20.99 29.13 -13.70
N GLU A 145 -20.81 29.17 -15.02
CA GLU A 145 -20.87 30.44 -15.79
C GLU A 145 -22.31 30.96 -15.72
N GLY A 146 -22.57 31.94 -14.87
CA GLY A 146 -23.89 32.54 -14.67
C GLY A 146 -23.86 33.67 -13.64
N VAL A 147 -24.92 34.45 -13.57
CA VAL A 147 -25.13 35.49 -12.55
C VAL A 147 -26.50 35.25 -11.92
N PRO A 148 -26.58 34.93 -10.64
CA PRO A 148 -25.47 34.75 -9.69
C PRO A 148 -24.67 33.43 -9.89
N LYS A 149 -23.40 33.46 -9.49
CA LYS A 149 -22.55 32.25 -9.44
C LYS A 149 -23.03 31.29 -8.34
N THR A 150 -23.12 30.02 -8.67
CA THR A 150 -23.55 28.98 -7.73
C THR A 150 -22.76 27.68 -7.95
N LEU A 151 -22.66 26.85 -6.91
CA LEU A 151 -22.08 25.52 -6.98
C LEU A 151 -23.19 24.47 -6.83
N ASN A 152 -23.31 23.56 -7.78
CA ASN A 152 -24.08 22.34 -7.64
C ASN A 152 -23.17 21.16 -7.28
N GLU A 153 -23.76 20.02 -6.91
CA GLU A 153 -23.00 18.83 -6.53
C GLU A 153 -22.01 18.39 -7.62
N SER A 154 -22.39 18.46 -8.90
CA SER A 154 -21.53 18.05 -10.02
C SER A 154 -20.32 18.97 -10.20
N CYS A 155 -20.49 20.28 -10.03
CA CYS A 155 -19.40 21.25 -10.07
C CYS A 155 -18.41 21.00 -8.94
N MET A 156 -18.91 20.82 -7.72
CA MET A 156 -18.08 20.49 -6.56
C MET A 156 -17.34 19.14 -6.71
N VAL A 157 -18.02 18.10 -7.21
CA VAL A 157 -17.38 16.80 -7.50
C VAL A 157 -16.24 16.98 -8.49
N THR A 158 -16.46 17.74 -9.56
CA THR A 158 -15.41 18.00 -10.56
C THR A 158 -14.25 18.81 -9.97
N GLY A 159 -14.54 19.81 -9.15
CA GLY A 159 -13.53 20.60 -8.44
C GLY A 159 -12.72 19.75 -7.48
N PHE A 160 -13.37 19.00 -6.60
CA PHE A 160 -12.67 18.11 -5.68
C PHE A 160 -11.92 16.97 -6.37
N GLN A 161 -12.31 16.52 -7.55
CA GLN A 161 -11.52 15.57 -8.34
C GLN A 161 -10.16 16.13 -8.78
N LYS A 162 -10.01 17.45 -8.85
CA LYS A 162 -8.71 18.10 -9.10
C LYS A 162 -7.87 18.13 -7.83
N VAL A 163 -8.49 18.30 -6.65
CA VAL A 163 -7.84 18.24 -5.34
C VAL A 163 -7.49 16.80 -4.95
N PHE A 164 -8.38 15.84 -5.26
CA PHE A 164 -8.16 14.41 -5.04
C PHE A 164 -8.04 13.71 -6.39
N PRO A 165 -6.90 13.78 -7.07
CA PRO A 165 -6.73 13.06 -8.32
C PRO A 165 -7.02 11.59 -8.05
N ARG A 166 -7.89 10.99 -8.88
CA ARG A 166 -8.15 9.56 -8.83
C ARG A 166 -6.82 8.86 -9.05
N THR A 167 -6.25 8.31 -8.00
CA THR A 167 -5.25 7.26 -8.15
C THR A 167 -5.99 6.03 -8.68
N ASN A 168 -6.32 6.05 -9.97
CA ASN A 168 -6.52 4.82 -10.69
C ASN A 168 -5.15 4.15 -10.68
N MET A 169 -4.99 3.13 -9.85
CA MET A 169 -3.83 2.25 -9.82
C MET A 169 -3.73 1.40 -11.11
N SER A 170 -4.26 1.89 -12.21
CA SER A 170 -4.08 1.36 -13.55
C SER A 170 -3.85 2.55 -14.51
N GLY A 171 -2.64 3.04 -14.52
CA GLY A 171 -2.16 4.08 -15.41
C GLY A 171 -1.51 5.22 -14.63
N ALA A 172 -0.19 5.28 -14.62
CA ALA A 172 0.56 6.43 -14.20
C ALA A 172 0.20 7.59 -15.14
N SER A 173 -0.66 8.50 -14.70
CA SER A 173 -0.76 9.81 -15.31
C SER A 173 0.48 10.58 -14.90
N VAL A 174 1.43 10.69 -15.80
CA VAL A 174 2.51 11.67 -15.68
C VAL A 174 1.82 13.04 -15.65
N ILE A 175 1.77 13.67 -14.48
CA ILE A 175 1.49 15.10 -14.39
C ILE A 175 2.76 15.76 -14.91
N SER A 176 2.80 16.07 -16.21
CA SER A 176 3.84 16.95 -16.72
C SER A 176 3.56 18.33 -16.14
N ALA A 177 4.27 18.69 -15.07
CA ALA A 177 4.38 20.08 -14.68
C ALA A 177 4.99 20.80 -15.85
N GLN A 178 4.20 21.68 -16.50
CA GLN A 178 4.71 22.52 -17.58
C GLN A 178 5.60 23.60 -16.96
N GLY A 179 6.89 23.37 -16.98
CA GLY A 179 7.93 24.30 -16.59
C GLY A 179 8.67 23.98 -15.29
N PRO A 180 9.89 24.49 -15.13
CA PRO A 180 10.65 24.30 -13.90
C PRO A 180 9.96 24.99 -12.74
N ILE A 181 9.74 24.26 -11.63
CA ILE A 181 9.23 24.85 -10.38
C ILE A 181 10.35 25.75 -9.84
N PRO A 182 10.15 27.06 -9.67
CA PRO A 182 11.19 27.94 -9.15
C PRO A 182 11.66 27.47 -7.76
N GLY A 183 12.95 27.24 -7.61
CA GLY A 183 13.57 26.85 -6.34
C GLY A 183 13.83 25.36 -6.16
N LEU A 184 13.37 24.50 -7.08
CA LEU A 184 13.89 23.13 -7.13
C LEU A 184 15.22 23.12 -7.92
N PRO A 185 16.22 22.35 -7.48
CA PRO A 185 17.41 22.12 -8.27
C PRO A 185 17.01 21.55 -9.63
N ASP A 186 17.76 21.90 -10.66
CA ASP A 186 17.53 21.50 -12.04
C ASP A 186 17.22 20.00 -12.11
N SER A 187 15.99 19.67 -12.58
CA SER A 187 15.49 18.29 -12.67
C SER A 187 16.03 17.56 -13.90
N SER A 188 17.28 17.84 -14.28
CA SER A 188 17.95 16.96 -15.22
C SER A 188 18.01 15.56 -14.60
N PRO A 189 17.64 14.50 -15.35
CA PRO A 189 17.72 13.14 -14.83
C PRO A 189 19.15 12.89 -14.35
N SER A 190 19.31 12.35 -13.14
CA SER A 190 20.62 11.97 -12.62
C SER A 190 21.30 11.06 -13.65
N PRO A 191 22.55 11.34 -14.02
CA PRO A 191 23.24 10.49 -14.98
C PRO A 191 23.38 9.07 -14.45
N VAL A 192 23.25 8.09 -15.32
CA VAL A 192 23.58 6.70 -14.98
C VAL A 192 25.10 6.64 -14.72
N LEU A 193 25.48 6.31 -13.50
CA LEU A 193 26.87 6.22 -13.10
C LEU A 193 27.35 4.76 -13.18
N PRO A 194 28.58 4.51 -13.65
CA PRO A 194 29.26 3.22 -13.46
C PRO A 194 29.31 2.86 -11.95
N PRO A 195 29.33 1.57 -11.57
CA PRO A 195 29.22 1.16 -10.17
C PRO A 195 30.21 1.82 -9.20
N LEU A 196 31.47 1.97 -9.59
CA LEU A 196 32.48 2.62 -8.74
C LEU A 196 32.19 4.11 -8.54
N LEU A 197 31.79 4.84 -9.60
CA LEU A 197 31.42 6.25 -9.49
C LEU A 197 30.12 6.44 -8.70
N ALA A 198 29.20 5.49 -8.76
CA ALA A 198 27.99 5.51 -7.94
C ALA A 198 28.33 5.42 -6.45
N ILE A 199 29.27 4.56 -6.07
CA ILE A 199 29.78 4.48 -4.68
C ILE A 199 30.42 5.80 -4.24
N GLU A 200 31.27 6.40 -5.06
CA GLU A 200 31.93 7.67 -4.75
C GLU A 200 30.94 8.83 -4.56
N SER A 201 29.75 8.76 -5.17
CA SER A 201 28.70 9.77 -5.03
C SER A 201 27.92 9.68 -3.70
N ILE A 202 28.06 8.57 -2.95
CA ILE A 202 27.34 8.34 -1.70
C ILE A 202 28.08 9.01 -0.53
N GLN A 203 27.39 9.90 0.16
CA GLN A 203 27.92 10.53 1.39
C GLN A 203 27.60 9.65 2.60
N LEU A 204 28.63 9.22 3.31
CA LEU A 204 28.49 8.40 4.50
C LEU A 204 28.63 9.24 5.77
N VAL A 205 27.95 8.79 6.82
CA VAL A 205 28.18 9.29 8.18
C VAL A 205 29.52 8.74 8.71
N ASP A 206 30.20 9.50 9.53
CA ASP A 206 31.49 9.11 10.12
C ASP A 206 31.39 7.74 10.83
N GLY A 207 32.40 6.89 10.59
CA GLY A 207 32.47 5.54 11.14
C GLY A 207 31.85 4.45 10.28
N PHE A 208 31.34 4.77 9.09
CA PHE A 208 30.84 3.81 8.12
C PHE A 208 31.73 3.75 6.87
N GLU A 209 31.81 2.57 6.29
CA GLU A 209 32.48 2.29 5.03
C GLU A 209 31.49 1.65 4.06
N ILE A 210 31.59 1.93 2.76
CA ILE A 210 30.81 1.30 1.72
C ILE A 210 31.72 0.53 0.76
N LYS A 211 31.31 -0.68 0.39
CA LYS A 211 32.01 -1.51 -0.59
C LYS A 211 31.05 -1.97 -1.68
N LEU A 212 31.56 -2.10 -2.90
CA LEU A 212 30.85 -2.73 -4.00
C LEU A 212 30.94 -4.25 -3.84
N ALA A 213 29.88 -4.88 -3.35
CA ALA A 213 29.87 -6.33 -3.19
C ALA A 213 29.72 -7.06 -4.54
N ALA A 214 28.79 -6.63 -5.38
CA ALA A 214 28.56 -7.18 -6.71
C ALA A 214 27.86 -6.16 -7.61
N SER A 215 28.06 -6.28 -8.92
CA SER A 215 27.41 -5.47 -9.94
C SER A 215 27.24 -6.26 -11.24
N GLU A 216 26.61 -5.69 -12.22
CA GLU A 216 26.58 -6.24 -13.57
C GLU A 216 28.02 -6.40 -14.15
N PRO A 217 28.28 -7.47 -14.86
CA PRO A 217 27.34 -8.50 -15.35
C PRO A 217 27.17 -9.70 -14.42
N MET A 218 27.73 -9.66 -13.19
CA MET A 218 27.67 -10.77 -12.25
C MET A 218 26.24 -11.05 -11.77
N ILE A 219 25.49 -9.98 -11.49
CA ILE A 219 24.06 -9.99 -11.16
C ILE A 219 23.33 -8.98 -12.05
N GLN A 220 22.02 -9.20 -12.28
CA GLN A 220 21.18 -8.28 -13.05
C GLN A 220 19.80 -8.19 -12.42
N ASP A 221 19.26 -6.95 -12.29
CA ASP A 221 17.93 -6.68 -11.76
C ASP A 221 17.66 -7.38 -10.40
N PRO A 222 18.53 -7.22 -9.36
CA PRO A 222 18.37 -7.88 -8.08
C PRO A 222 17.21 -7.27 -7.29
N VAL A 223 16.28 -8.12 -6.80
CA VAL A 223 15.10 -7.66 -6.03
C VAL A 223 15.01 -8.21 -4.61
N ALA A 224 15.71 -9.29 -4.31
CA ALA A 224 15.80 -9.86 -2.98
C ALA A 224 17.10 -10.64 -2.81
N LEU A 225 17.59 -10.70 -1.57
CA LEU A 225 18.74 -11.52 -1.23
C LEU A 225 18.59 -12.17 0.14
N SER A 226 19.26 -13.29 0.35
CA SER A 226 19.34 -13.98 1.65
C SER A 226 20.69 -14.65 1.79
N PHE A 227 21.29 -14.54 2.98
CA PHE A 227 22.55 -15.22 3.33
C PHE A 227 22.27 -16.58 3.97
N ASP A 228 23.10 -17.57 3.65
CA ASP A 228 23.17 -18.80 4.40
C ASP A 228 24.13 -18.71 5.60
N GLU A 229 24.26 -19.81 6.34
CA GLU A 229 25.14 -19.90 7.52
C GLU A 229 26.63 -19.82 7.19
N ASN A 230 27.02 -19.96 5.93
CA ASN A 230 28.40 -19.88 5.45
C ASN A 230 28.73 -18.50 4.87
N GLY A 231 27.75 -17.57 4.84
CA GLY A 231 27.91 -16.24 4.25
C GLY A 231 27.67 -16.18 2.75
N ASN A 232 27.29 -17.28 2.10
CA ASN A 232 26.90 -17.24 0.70
C ASN A 232 25.58 -16.51 0.51
N SER A 233 25.44 -15.76 -0.57
CA SER A 233 24.24 -14.98 -0.88
C SER A 233 23.44 -15.61 -2.00
N TYR A 234 22.15 -15.82 -1.76
CA TYR A 234 21.18 -16.18 -2.79
C TYR A 234 20.46 -14.91 -3.24
N VAL A 235 20.60 -14.54 -4.50
CA VAL A 235 20.07 -13.30 -5.07
C VAL A 235 19.00 -13.60 -6.12
N VAL A 236 17.80 -13.05 -5.92
CA VAL A 236 16.71 -13.12 -6.88
C VAL A 236 16.90 -12.05 -7.94
N GLU A 237 16.98 -12.44 -9.19
CA GLU A 237 17.09 -11.58 -10.36
C GLU A 237 15.77 -11.61 -11.14
N MET A 238 14.98 -10.52 -11.04
CA MET A 238 13.65 -10.40 -11.68
C MET A 238 13.77 -9.70 -13.04
N ARG A 239 14.42 -10.34 -13.99
CA ARG A 239 14.85 -9.78 -15.27
C ARG A 239 13.73 -9.48 -16.27
N SER A 240 12.52 -9.99 -16.05
CA SER A 240 11.38 -9.81 -16.96
C SER A 240 10.38 -8.74 -16.50
N PHE A 241 10.56 -8.16 -15.32
CA PHE A 241 9.57 -7.26 -14.75
C PHE A 241 9.65 -5.85 -15.36
N MET A 242 8.53 -5.38 -15.91
CA MET A 242 8.37 -4.03 -16.45
C MET A 242 9.46 -3.58 -17.45
N LEU A 243 9.85 -4.46 -18.37
CA LEU A 243 10.82 -4.12 -19.42
C LEU A 243 10.31 -2.99 -20.34
N ASP A 244 9.00 -2.85 -20.44
CA ASP A 244 8.33 -1.76 -21.11
C ASP A 244 7.01 -1.41 -20.41
N ILE A 245 6.36 -0.31 -20.82
CA ILE A 245 5.09 0.18 -20.24
C ILE A 245 3.92 -0.78 -20.46
N ASP A 246 4.01 -1.61 -21.51
CA ASP A 246 2.97 -2.57 -21.89
C ASP A 246 3.18 -3.93 -21.19
N ARG A 247 4.28 -4.08 -20.42
CA ARG A 247 4.67 -5.30 -19.72
C ARG A 247 4.89 -6.48 -20.67
N THR A 248 5.40 -6.21 -21.85
CA THR A 248 5.66 -7.20 -22.88
C THR A 248 6.71 -8.20 -22.40
N GLY A 249 6.37 -9.50 -22.42
CA GLY A 249 7.28 -10.56 -22.01
C GLY A 249 7.48 -10.71 -20.50
N GLU A 250 6.70 -10.02 -19.64
CA GLU A 250 6.84 -10.08 -18.17
C GLU A 250 6.75 -11.51 -17.63
N LEU A 251 5.95 -12.38 -18.26
CA LEU A 251 5.84 -13.80 -17.89
C LEU A 251 6.87 -14.70 -18.58
N ALA A 252 7.85 -14.15 -19.27
CA ALA A 252 8.93 -14.94 -19.86
C ALA A 252 9.78 -15.59 -18.77
N PRO A 253 10.15 -16.88 -18.88
CA PRO A 253 10.96 -17.59 -17.90
C PRO A 253 12.46 -17.24 -18.07
N ILE A 254 12.81 -15.96 -17.88
CA ILE A 254 14.19 -15.45 -18.03
C ILE A 254 14.81 -15.00 -16.70
N CYS A 255 14.02 -15.06 -15.62
CA CYS A 255 14.50 -14.75 -14.29
C CYS A 255 15.26 -15.93 -13.67
N ARG A 256 16.07 -15.65 -12.63
CA ARG A 256 16.86 -16.67 -11.96
C ARG A 256 17.11 -16.35 -10.49
N ILE A 257 17.65 -17.32 -9.76
CA ILE A 257 18.29 -17.10 -8.45
C ILE A 257 19.76 -17.46 -8.63
N SER A 258 20.62 -16.50 -8.33
CA SER A 258 22.08 -16.68 -8.37
C SER A 258 22.63 -16.94 -6.97
N LEU A 259 23.62 -17.82 -6.88
CA LEU A 259 24.42 -18.08 -5.70
C LEU A 259 25.74 -17.33 -5.84
N LEU A 260 25.98 -16.41 -4.91
CA LEU A 260 27.18 -15.57 -4.86
C LEU A 260 28.06 -15.96 -3.68
N LYS A 261 29.36 -16.01 -3.86
CA LYS A 261 30.33 -16.37 -2.82
C LYS A 261 31.44 -15.33 -2.75
N ASP A 262 31.72 -14.89 -1.54
CA ASP A 262 32.93 -14.19 -1.15
C ASP A 262 33.88 -15.25 -0.60
N THR A 263 34.86 -15.69 -1.41
CA THR A 263 35.72 -16.84 -1.10
C THR A 263 36.91 -16.47 -0.24
N ASN A 264 37.22 -15.17 -0.17
CA ASN A 264 38.39 -14.65 0.56
C ASN A 264 38.01 -13.86 1.83
N GLY A 265 36.70 -13.54 2.02
CA GLY A 265 36.17 -12.85 3.20
C GLY A 265 36.43 -11.35 3.23
N ASP A 266 36.64 -10.70 2.06
CA ASP A 266 36.94 -9.28 1.98
C ASP A 266 35.68 -8.39 1.79
N GLY A 267 34.52 -9.02 1.66
CA GLY A 267 33.22 -8.36 1.45
C GLY A 267 32.90 -8.07 -0.01
N VAL A 268 33.73 -8.55 -0.95
CA VAL A 268 33.52 -8.48 -2.39
C VAL A 268 33.26 -9.89 -2.91
N ILE A 269 32.30 -10.04 -3.80
CA ILE A 269 31.95 -11.34 -4.35
C ILE A 269 32.97 -11.76 -5.43
N ASP A 270 33.55 -12.94 -5.26
CA ASP A 270 34.51 -13.53 -6.21
C ASP A 270 33.84 -14.46 -7.20
N GLU A 271 32.82 -15.21 -6.77
CA GLU A 271 32.19 -16.24 -7.56
C GLU A 271 30.68 -16.04 -7.67
N SER A 272 30.14 -16.31 -8.87
CA SER A 272 28.70 -16.32 -9.13
C SER A 272 28.32 -17.56 -9.94
N SER A 273 27.30 -18.27 -9.49
CA SER A 273 26.70 -19.38 -10.22
C SER A 273 25.19 -19.26 -10.28
N VAL A 274 24.56 -19.89 -11.27
CA VAL A 274 23.11 -19.93 -11.39
C VAL A 274 22.57 -21.07 -10.54
N PHE A 275 21.95 -20.75 -9.41
CA PHE A 275 21.34 -21.74 -8.50
C PHE A 275 20.02 -22.29 -9.02
N LEU A 276 19.14 -21.42 -9.50
CA LEU A 276 17.89 -21.75 -10.19
C LEU A 276 17.71 -20.87 -11.41
N ASP A 277 17.32 -21.46 -12.52
CA ASP A 277 17.12 -20.78 -13.80
C ASP A 277 15.69 -20.89 -14.31
N LYS A 278 15.36 -20.10 -15.33
CA LYS A 278 14.07 -20.13 -16.04
C LYS A 278 12.87 -19.91 -15.13
N LEU A 279 13.01 -19.00 -14.17
CA LEU A 279 11.94 -18.63 -13.25
C LEU A 279 11.04 -17.54 -13.86
N VAL A 280 9.77 -17.54 -13.40
CA VAL A 280 8.79 -16.52 -13.76
C VAL A 280 8.55 -15.63 -12.55
N LEU A 281 8.89 -14.35 -12.64
CA LEU A 281 8.63 -13.33 -11.62
C LEU A 281 8.97 -13.77 -10.18
N PRO A 282 10.17 -14.31 -9.91
CA PRO A 282 10.58 -14.62 -8.55
C PRO A 282 10.74 -13.34 -7.74
N ARG A 283 10.35 -13.31 -6.44
CA ARG A 283 10.34 -12.07 -5.66
C ARG A 283 10.75 -12.19 -4.21
N ALA A 284 11.02 -13.36 -3.72
CA ALA A 284 11.50 -13.59 -2.38
C ALA A 284 12.38 -14.82 -2.32
N VAL A 285 13.36 -14.79 -1.42
CA VAL A 285 14.24 -15.89 -1.11
C VAL A 285 14.58 -15.89 0.37
N LEU A 286 14.74 -17.07 0.96
CA LEU A 286 15.22 -17.26 2.33
C LEU A 286 16.05 -18.53 2.41
N ALA A 287 17.34 -18.39 2.72
CA ALA A 287 18.20 -19.52 3.01
C ALA A 287 17.78 -20.21 4.32
N CYS A 288 17.47 -21.49 4.27
CA CYS A 288 17.06 -22.27 5.42
C CYS A 288 17.12 -23.78 5.14
N ASN A 289 17.33 -24.56 6.21
CA ASN A 289 17.30 -26.03 6.18
C ASN A 289 18.24 -26.65 5.12
N GLY A 290 19.39 -26.03 4.86
CA GLY A 290 20.38 -26.46 3.89
C GLY A 290 19.93 -26.31 2.43
N GLY A 291 19.03 -25.39 2.16
CA GLY A 291 18.53 -24.98 0.84
C GLY A 291 17.89 -23.61 0.94
N ILE A 292 16.96 -23.31 0.04
CA ILE A 292 16.23 -22.04 0.03
C ILE A 292 14.73 -22.23 -0.07
N LEU A 293 13.96 -21.38 0.62
CA LEU A 293 12.59 -21.06 0.25
C LEU A 293 12.63 -19.96 -0.79
N PHE A 294 11.80 -20.03 -1.80
CA PHE A 294 11.65 -18.95 -2.77
C PHE A 294 10.22 -18.86 -3.30
N VAL A 295 9.87 -17.68 -3.78
CA VAL A 295 8.56 -17.42 -4.37
C VAL A 295 8.72 -17.22 -5.87
N GLU A 296 7.95 -17.97 -6.64
CA GLU A 296 7.85 -17.83 -8.09
C GLU A 296 6.36 -17.81 -8.48
N ASP A 297 5.99 -16.88 -9.35
CA ASP A 297 4.62 -16.65 -9.86
C ASP A 297 3.64 -16.58 -8.69
N TYR A 298 3.37 -16.64 -7.74
CA TYR A 298 2.44 -16.66 -6.60
C TYR A 298 2.47 -17.97 -5.80
N GLN A 299 3.50 -18.76 -5.98
CA GLN A 299 3.67 -20.04 -5.32
C GLN A 299 4.94 -20.06 -4.48
N LEU A 300 4.92 -20.77 -3.36
CA LEU A 300 6.07 -20.96 -2.48
C LEU A 300 6.70 -22.31 -2.75
N TYR A 301 8.00 -22.31 -2.97
CA TYR A 301 8.81 -23.50 -3.23
C TYR A 301 9.93 -23.63 -2.20
N PHE A 302 10.42 -24.84 -2.04
CA PHE A 302 11.73 -25.17 -1.45
C PHE A 302 12.62 -25.75 -2.52
N ALA A 303 13.89 -25.31 -2.56
CA ALA A 303 14.90 -25.88 -3.44
C ALA A 303 16.19 -26.14 -2.67
N LYS A 304 16.92 -27.14 -3.10
CA LYS A 304 18.17 -27.56 -2.49
C LYS A 304 19.13 -28.11 -3.54
N ASP A 305 20.40 -27.81 -3.35
CA ASP A 305 21.54 -28.47 -3.99
C ASP A 305 21.92 -29.68 -3.14
N THR A 306 21.74 -30.89 -3.64
CA THR A 306 22.01 -32.14 -2.85
C THR A 306 23.35 -32.76 -3.18
N ASP A 307 23.95 -32.41 -4.32
CA ASP A 307 25.24 -32.91 -4.75
C ASP A 307 26.40 -31.89 -4.66
N GLN A 308 26.08 -30.66 -4.21
CA GLN A 308 27.00 -29.55 -3.90
C GLN A 308 27.70 -28.99 -5.14
N ASP A 309 27.06 -29.04 -6.30
CA ASP A 309 27.60 -28.45 -7.55
C ASP A 309 27.30 -26.96 -7.72
N GLY A 310 26.57 -26.35 -6.76
CA GLY A 310 26.15 -24.94 -6.75
C GLY A 310 24.86 -24.70 -7.50
N ARG A 311 24.11 -25.75 -7.86
CA ARG A 311 22.81 -25.68 -8.51
C ARG A 311 21.77 -26.49 -7.74
N ALA A 312 20.53 -26.05 -7.73
CA ALA A 312 19.46 -26.81 -7.12
C ALA A 312 19.02 -27.96 -8.04
N ASP A 313 19.18 -29.18 -7.56
CA ASP A 313 18.69 -30.43 -8.16
C ASP A 313 17.38 -30.94 -7.53
N LEU A 314 17.03 -30.45 -6.34
CA LEU A 314 15.76 -30.70 -5.69
C LEU A 314 14.90 -29.42 -5.71
N ARG A 315 13.66 -29.55 -6.19
CA ARG A 315 12.65 -28.48 -6.15
C ARG A 315 11.29 -29.04 -5.75
N ALA A 316 10.69 -28.51 -4.70
CA ALA A 316 9.41 -28.95 -4.16
C ALA A 316 8.44 -27.78 -4.03
N LEU A 317 7.22 -27.91 -4.56
CA LEU A 317 6.13 -26.97 -4.33
C LEU A 317 5.60 -27.16 -2.90
N LEU A 318 5.64 -26.12 -2.09
CA LEU A 318 5.14 -26.15 -0.70
C LEU A 318 3.74 -25.56 -0.58
N ASP A 319 3.46 -24.49 -1.28
CA ASP A 319 2.16 -23.82 -1.22
C ASP A 319 1.79 -23.25 -2.60
N ALA A 320 0.79 -23.87 -3.23
CA ALA A 320 0.25 -23.42 -4.52
C ALA A 320 -0.66 -22.19 -4.36
N ASP A 321 -1.08 -21.87 -3.14
CA ASP A 321 -1.97 -20.75 -2.80
C ASP A 321 -1.27 -19.80 -1.82
N TYR A 322 -0.01 -19.48 -2.10
CA TYR A 322 0.80 -18.57 -1.28
C TYR A 322 0.20 -17.16 -1.27
N GLY A 323 -0.35 -16.70 -2.37
CA GLY A 323 -1.16 -15.47 -2.45
C GLY A 323 -1.05 -14.77 -3.78
N ARG A 324 -2.19 -14.30 -4.28
CA ARG A 324 -2.32 -13.55 -5.54
C ARG A 324 -2.65 -12.09 -5.26
N SER A 325 -1.97 -11.18 -5.93
CA SER A 325 -2.19 -9.74 -5.88
C SER A 325 -1.64 -9.11 -7.16
N ASN A 326 -1.71 -7.77 -7.29
CA ASN A 326 -0.85 -7.06 -8.23
C ASN A 326 0.61 -7.47 -7.97
N ILE A 327 1.38 -7.65 -9.03
CA ILE A 327 2.75 -8.17 -8.96
C ILE A 327 3.65 -7.35 -8.02
N GLU A 328 3.53 -6.04 -8.03
CA GLU A 328 4.26 -5.15 -7.12
C GLU A 328 3.93 -5.37 -5.64
N HIS A 329 2.70 -5.80 -5.36
CA HIS A 329 2.18 -5.95 -4.00
C HIS A 329 1.91 -7.40 -3.62
N ALA A 330 2.39 -8.34 -4.42
CA ALA A 330 2.25 -9.75 -4.10
C ALA A 330 3.10 -10.12 -2.87
N PRO A 331 2.76 -11.20 -2.15
CA PRO A 331 3.51 -11.66 -0.99
C PRO A 331 5.00 -11.81 -1.26
N ASN A 332 5.83 -11.32 -0.35
CA ASN A 332 7.29 -11.24 -0.48
C ASN A 332 7.97 -11.15 0.89
N GLY A 333 9.30 -10.93 0.91
CA GLY A 333 10.03 -10.58 2.13
C GLY A 333 10.03 -11.70 3.18
N LEU A 334 10.35 -12.93 2.79
CA LEU A 334 10.46 -14.06 3.71
C LEU A 334 11.49 -13.76 4.81
N MET A 335 11.08 -13.93 6.08
CA MET A 335 11.94 -13.72 7.25
C MET A 335 11.69 -14.80 8.30
N ARG A 336 12.74 -15.50 8.73
CA ARG A 336 12.70 -16.43 9.85
C ARG A 336 12.79 -15.67 11.18
N ALA A 337 11.74 -15.73 11.98
CA ALA A 337 11.69 -15.07 13.28
C ALA A 337 12.21 -15.96 14.42
N MET A 338 12.47 -15.36 15.58
CA MET A 338 12.99 -16.03 16.79
C MET A 338 12.05 -17.12 17.34
N ASP A 339 10.78 -17.09 16.99
CA ASP A 339 9.80 -18.13 17.34
C ASP A 339 9.82 -19.34 16.36
N ASN A 340 10.81 -19.37 15.47
CA ASN A 340 10.99 -20.36 14.40
C ASN A 340 9.87 -20.39 13.34
N TRP A 341 9.01 -19.38 13.31
CA TRP A 341 8.12 -19.18 12.20
C TRP A 341 8.77 -18.31 11.12
N ILE A 342 8.41 -18.58 9.88
CA ILE A 342 8.80 -17.77 8.73
C ILE A 342 7.59 -16.90 8.37
N TYR A 343 7.78 -15.61 8.50
CA TYR A 343 6.82 -14.58 8.14
C TYR A 343 7.12 -14.00 6.77
N ASN A 344 6.15 -13.31 6.21
CA ASN A 344 6.30 -12.65 4.92
C ASN A 344 5.36 -11.44 4.82
N GLY A 345 5.74 -10.47 4.03
CA GLY A 345 4.92 -9.30 3.75
C GLY A 345 3.70 -9.64 2.89
N ARG A 346 2.57 -8.97 3.12
CA ARG A 346 1.34 -9.07 2.31
C ARG A 346 0.67 -10.44 2.28
N SER A 347 1.05 -11.36 3.15
CA SER A 347 0.45 -12.69 3.24
C SER A 347 -0.23 -12.95 4.59
N PRO A 348 -1.38 -13.64 4.62
CA PRO A 348 -2.02 -14.08 5.85
C PRO A 348 -1.43 -15.39 6.39
N TRP A 349 -0.31 -15.85 5.84
CA TRP A 349 0.29 -17.13 6.19
C TRP A 349 1.67 -16.95 6.81
N ARG A 350 2.03 -17.86 7.75
CA ARG A 350 3.38 -18.10 8.23
C ARG A 350 3.70 -19.58 8.12
N TYR A 351 4.97 -19.90 7.98
CA TYR A 351 5.43 -21.24 7.70
C TYR A 351 6.45 -21.71 8.74
N ARG A 352 6.53 -23.01 8.97
CA ARG A 352 7.55 -23.61 9.84
C ARG A 352 7.82 -25.04 9.40
N PHE A 353 9.08 -25.46 9.52
CA PHE A 353 9.49 -26.84 9.33
C PHE A 353 9.50 -27.58 10.67
N ILE A 354 8.68 -28.63 10.81
CA ILE A 354 8.51 -29.40 12.04
C ILE A 354 8.50 -30.87 11.68
N GLN A 355 9.36 -31.68 12.35
CA GLN A 355 9.41 -33.14 12.19
C GLN A 355 9.48 -33.59 10.73
N GLY A 356 10.30 -32.90 9.94
CA GLY A 356 10.48 -33.23 8.51
C GLY A 356 9.39 -32.74 7.58
N GLN A 357 8.43 -31.93 8.07
CA GLN A 357 7.32 -31.43 7.27
C GLN A 357 7.19 -29.92 7.35
N TRP A 358 6.80 -29.30 6.25
CA TRP A 358 6.39 -27.91 6.20
C TRP A 358 4.95 -27.78 6.63
N VAL A 359 4.69 -26.90 7.58
CA VAL A 359 3.35 -26.53 8.04
C VAL A 359 3.10 -25.05 7.85
N ARG A 360 1.85 -24.67 7.55
CA ARG A 360 1.43 -23.27 7.50
C ARG A 360 0.34 -23.00 8.54
N GLU A 361 0.32 -21.77 9.02
CA GLU A 361 -0.68 -21.28 9.96
C GLU A 361 -1.10 -19.85 9.58
N ARG A 362 -2.36 -19.50 9.81
CA ARG A 362 -2.83 -18.13 9.60
C ARG A 362 -2.23 -17.17 10.60
N THR A 363 -1.87 -15.99 10.11
CA THR A 363 -1.39 -14.85 10.90
C THR A 363 -2.01 -13.55 10.39
N GLN A 364 -1.75 -12.44 11.07
CA GLN A 364 -2.10 -11.12 10.56
C GLN A 364 -1.24 -10.77 9.35
N ILE A 365 -1.85 -10.12 8.36
CA ILE A 365 -1.12 -9.54 7.23
C ILE A 365 -0.28 -8.38 7.77
N ARG A 366 1.00 -8.35 7.40
CA ARG A 366 1.98 -7.34 7.83
C ARG A 366 2.73 -6.80 6.64
N GLY A 367 3.10 -5.52 6.75
CA GLY A 367 4.02 -4.88 5.83
C GLY A 367 3.62 -4.92 4.38
N GLN A 368 4.54 -4.50 3.55
CA GLN A 368 4.39 -4.55 2.09
C GLN A 368 5.65 -5.10 1.43
N TRP A 369 6.83 -4.70 1.91
CA TRP A 369 8.10 -5.23 1.45
C TRP A 369 8.99 -5.63 2.63
N GLY A 370 9.78 -4.83 3.21
CA GLY A 370 10.70 -5.21 4.27
C GLY A 370 10.02 -5.69 5.57
N MET A 371 10.65 -6.66 6.23
CA MET A 371 10.30 -7.13 7.57
C MET A 371 11.58 -7.45 8.35
N THR A 372 11.59 -7.09 9.62
CA THR A 372 12.69 -7.41 10.55
C THR A 372 12.16 -7.66 11.96
N GLN A 373 13.03 -7.99 12.88
CA GLN A 373 12.69 -8.17 14.30
C GLN A 373 13.78 -7.60 15.20
N ASP A 374 13.41 -7.26 16.43
CA ASP A 374 14.37 -6.90 17.47
C ASP A 374 14.80 -8.12 18.31
N SER A 375 15.67 -7.86 19.29
CA SER A 375 16.17 -8.89 20.23
C SER A 375 15.09 -9.51 21.13
N TYR A 376 13.89 -8.94 21.15
CA TYR A 376 12.74 -9.48 21.89
C TYR A 376 11.76 -10.24 20.98
N GLY A 377 12.06 -10.36 19.68
CA GLY A 377 11.21 -11.03 18.70
C GLY A 377 9.99 -10.22 18.27
N ARG A 378 9.98 -8.90 18.54
CA ARG A 378 8.93 -8.02 18.01
C ARG A 378 9.16 -7.76 16.53
N LEU A 379 8.10 -7.88 15.73
CA LEU A 379 8.18 -7.70 14.28
C LEU A 379 8.05 -6.22 13.93
N PHE A 380 8.91 -5.77 13.02
CA PHE A 380 8.88 -4.43 12.42
C PHE A 380 8.81 -4.55 10.91
N TYR A 381 8.05 -3.66 10.28
CA TYR A 381 7.78 -3.70 8.84
C TYR A 381 7.32 -2.32 8.34
N ASN A 382 7.27 -2.16 7.03
CA ASN A 382 6.85 -0.92 6.38
C ASN A 382 5.79 -1.15 5.31
N VAL A 383 5.14 -0.08 4.90
CA VAL A 383 4.26 0.01 3.75
C VAL A 383 4.56 1.31 3.00
N ASN A 384 4.08 1.46 1.76
CA ASN A 384 4.36 2.62 0.92
C ASN A 384 4.09 3.98 1.57
N ASN A 385 3.00 4.07 2.32
CA ASN A 385 2.49 5.32 2.87
C ASN A 385 2.71 5.45 4.37
N SER A 386 3.49 4.58 4.97
CA SER A 386 3.77 4.60 6.41
C SER A 386 5.19 4.12 6.64
N GLN A 387 5.93 4.90 7.43
CA GLN A 387 7.21 4.47 7.94
C GLN A 387 7.04 3.31 8.91
N LEU A 388 8.02 3.04 9.70
CA LEU A 388 8.11 1.92 10.60
C LEU A 388 6.82 1.61 11.38
N LEU A 389 6.24 0.44 11.09
CA LEU A 389 5.18 -0.20 11.84
C LEU A 389 5.77 -1.31 12.71
N GLY A 390 5.12 -1.64 13.82
CA GLY A 390 5.59 -2.71 14.70
C GLY A 390 4.48 -3.44 15.43
N ASP A 391 4.79 -4.66 15.83
CA ASP A 391 3.96 -5.49 16.71
C ASP A 391 4.55 -5.48 18.12
N PHE A 392 3.79 -4.99 19.09
CA PHE A 392 4.14 -5.01 20.51
C PHE A 392 3.56 -6.23 21.25
N THR A 393 2.71 -6.98 20.57
CA THR A 393 2.16 -8.25 21.05
C THR A 393 2.74 -9.38 20.21
N PRO A 394 3.15 -10.51 20.83
CA PRO A 394 3.67 -11.64 20.07
C PRO A 394 2.69 -12.10 18.99
N PRO A 395 3.17 -12.47 17.80
CA PRO A 395 2.34 -12.92 16.71
C PRO A 395 1.40 -14.05 17.12
N ASN A 396 0.13 -13.97 16.69
CA ASN A 396 -0.94 -14.93 16.98
C ASN A 396 -1.28 -15.11 18.47
N TYR A 397 -0.70 -14.32 19.39
CA TYR A 397 -0.98 -14.47 20.82
C TYR A 397 -2.46 -14.26 21.15
N MET A 398 -3.05 -13.18 20.67
CA MET A 398 -4.47 -12.86 20.89
C MET A 398 -5.41 -13.81 20.16
N GLY A 399 -4.99 -14.32 19.00
CA GLY A 399 -5.78 -15.27 18.19
C GLY A 399 -6.01 -16.64 18.82
N ARG A 400 -5.29 -16.98 19.90
CA ARG A 400 -5.50 -18.22 20.67
C ARG A 400 -6.83 -18.21 21.42
N ASN A 401 -7.36 -17.04 21.77
CA ASN A 401 -8.68 -16.91 22.36
C ASN A 401 -9.73 -16.69 21.26
N GLN A 402 -10.52 -17.71 20.97
CA GLN A 402 -11.55 -17.67 19.94
C GLN A 402 -12.64 -16.63 20.20
N ASN A 403 -12.83 -16.23 21.46
CA ASN A 403 -13.82 -15.24 21.87
C ASN A 403 -13.25 -13.80 21.90
N TYR A 404 -11.95 -13.61 21.66
CA TYR A 404 -11.30 -12.31 21.71
C TYR A 404 -10.58 -12.03 20.39
N ARG A 405 -11.20 -11.24 19.53
CA ARG A 405 -10.66 -10.86 18.21
C ARG A 405 -9.99 -9.49 18.24
N SER A 406 -9.12 -9.25 19.20
CA SER A 406 -8.38 -8.00 19.26
C SER A 406 -7.15 -8.03 18.37
N THR A 407 -6.89 -6.92 17.70
CA THR A 407 -5.62 -6.60 17.02
C THR A 407 -4.80 -5.59 17.84
N ALA A 408 -5.13 -5.42 19.11
CA ALA A 408 -4.40 -4.53 20.01
C ALA A 408 -2.92 -4.91 20.07
N GLY A 409 -2.05 -3.92 19.91
CA GLY A 409 -0.61 -4.13 19.90
C GLY A 409 -0.03 -4.64 18.58
N LEU A 410 -0.82 -4.71 17.50
CA LEU A 410 -0.38 -5.07 16.16
C LEU A 410 -0.53 -3.88 15.20
N ASN A 411 0.33 -3.78 14.20
CA ASN A 411 0.33 -2.71 13.19
C ASN A 411 0.35 -1.30 13.78
N LEU A 412 1.11 -1.07 14.84
CA LEU A 412 1.22 0.24 15.47
C LEU A 412 2.33 1.05 14.83
N PHE A 413 2.12 2.35 14.70
CA PHE A 413 3.18 3.27 14.32
C PHE A 413 4.24 3.34 15.42
N VAL A 414 5.49 3.03 15.07
CA VAL A 414 6.63 3.12 15.99
C VAL A 414 7.12 4.55 16.08
N ALA A 415 7.14 5.25 14.95
CA ALA A 415 7.45 6.67 14.87
C ALA A 415 6.16 7.48 14.79
N THR A 416 6.02 8.51 15.60
CA THR A 416 4.91 9.46 15.53
C THR A 416 5.05 10.38 14.31
N ASP A 417 6.28 10.75 13.97
CA ASP A 417 6.59 11.50 12.76
C ASP A 417 6.73 10.55 11.57
N GLN A 418 5.79 10.65 10.65
CA GLN A 418 5.72 9.83 9.44
C GLN A 418 6.28 10.56 8.20
N ARG A 419 6.89 11.74 8.38
CA ARG A 419 7.46 12.49 7.27
C ARG A 419 8.66 11.77 6.68
N VAL A 420 8.70 11.72 5.37
CA VAL A 420 9.86 11.29 4.58
C VAL A 420 10.48 12.53 3.97
N TYR A 421 11.75 12.73 4.22
CA TYR A 421 12.48 13.85 3.63
C TYR A 421 12.91 13.46 2.21
N THR A 422 12.57 14.31 1.25
CA THR A 422 13.16 14.22 -0.09
C THR A 422 14.58 14.80 -0.02
N SER A 423 15.54 14.03 -0.50
CA SER A 423 16.92 14.48 -0.69
C SER A 423 17.01 15.53 -1.81
#